data_e4bdf6666b12354644e40f9e20876d3d
#
_entry.id   e4bdf6666b12354644e40f9e20876d3d
#
_cell.length_a   1.000
_cell.length_b   1.000
_cell.length_c   1.000
_cell.angle_alpha   90.00
_cell.angle_beta   90.00
_cell.angle_gamma   90.00
#
_symmetry.space_group_name_H-M   'P 1'
#
loop_
_entity.id
_entity.type
_entity.pdbx_description
1 polymer ?
#
loop_
_entity_poly.entity_id
_entity_poly.type
_entity_poly.pdbx_seq_one_letter_code
_entity_poly.pdbx_strand_id
1 'polypeptide(L)'
;MNYVPLHVHTCWSLLDSTLDVDEYVSHLATKGFKAAAITDHNNIKGLVPFYKKAKAKGIRPIIGCELDMWNLFGFVGRITLLCKNKTGYKNLIAIVSMARSIERFKVDGRAKTYLTELSQYSEGLICLIGDLRSEVFTNAFANPDMAYNSDSEEECSILLKKNHKEEIDLVLSKYQAVFNDVFLFFDYSKLPALKVLGNAIKTSYKDYVPCNNIHYVKKEDIPIHDLIIKDQEAQDPAVDDQRIFLANYCLCHMPEKFPDGEKTFAVLDLIEDFAIEEPPMIPQFGVKDQIILDQDEYLKICCRKGYSDKFIKGNKIPEAIKCEYTERIRRELNIFQQAKISGYFLIVRDIVNYVKGRGLPIDSRGSSSGCLISYLLDISSIDPLMPDPTLDYSKDRELPFERFYNEGRNNATNVSLPDIDVDVPPSARPEIIDYIRNKYGHENVAHIITHSRFKGKGALKEAFRIIKPAENHFEIANEITKLFVDEAKISDELVELQEEDPSYGIIRWNIDNIQSVKKFYDQYKEVFDFAIRIEKLPKNESVHAAGLIVSDRPLKNSFPMTYSPKLDQMIIDVEGVDVEFLGGVKFDILGVAALEKAYQIERMINEKLKFVEYGRI
;
A
#
# COMPACT_ATOMS: atom_id res chain seq x y z
N MET A 1 6.11 -3.95 -29.53
CA MET A 1 6.21 -5.33 -28.95
C MET A 1 5.11 -6.18 -29.51
N ASN A 2 5.34 -7.51 -29.62
CA ASN A 2 4.36 -8.44 -30.20
C ASN A 2 3.49 -9.15 -29.14
N TYR A 3 3.53 -8.72 -27.87
CA TYR A 3 2.76 -9.29 -26.78
C TYR A 3 2.44 -8.25 -25.70
N VAL A 4 1.51 -8.61 -24.80
CA VAL A 4 1.16 -7.88 -23.58
C VAL A 4 1.59 -8.74 -22.39
N PRO A 5 2.41 -8.22 -21.45
CA PRO A 5 2.70 -8.93 -20.20
C PRO A 5 1.43 -9.02 -19.35
N LEU A 6 0.95 -10.25 -19.11
CA LEU A 6 -0.32 -10.52 -18.41
C LEU A 6 -0.15 -11.16 -17.03
N HIS A 7 1.06 -11.70 -16.73
CA HIS A 7 1.37 -12.34 -15.45
C HIS A 7 2.69 -11.79 -14.92
N VAL A 8 2.60 -10.85 -13.97
CA VAL A 8 3.73 -10.04 -13.51
C VAL A 8 3.67 -9.84 -12.00
N HIS A 9 4.71 -10.22 -11.31
CA HIS A 9 4.91 -10.03 -9.88
C HIS A 9 5.89 -8.88 -9.65
N THR A 10 5.49 -7.93 -8.81
CA THR A 10 6.36 -6.85 -8.36
C THR A 10 6.88 -7.12 -6.96
N CYS A 11 7.70 -6.21 -6.44
CA CYS A 11 8.20 -6.28 -5.06
C CYS A 11 7.08 -6.31 -3.99
N TRP A 12 5.83 -6.11 -4.38
CA TRP A 12 4.66 -6.26 -3.52
C TRP A 12 4.19 -7.72 -3.38
N SER A 13 4.66 -8.62 -4.23
CA SER A 13 4.74 -10.05 -3.94
C SER A 13 5.95 -10.25 -3.02
N LEU A 14 5.73 -9.96 -1.70
CA LEU A 14 6.81 -9.81 -0.72
C LEU A 14 7.76 -11.00 -0.74
N LEU A 15 9.06 -10.71 -0.91
CA LEU A 15 10.13 -11.67 -0.94
C LEU A 15 9.99 -12.76 -2.04
N ASP A 16 9.11 -12.58 -3.01
CA ASP A 16 8.91 -13.45 -4.16
C ASP A 16 9.34 -12.75 -5.47
N SER A 17 9.40 -11.43 -5.51
CA SER A 17 9.87 -10.66 -6.64
C SER A 17 10.78 -9.50 -6.22
N THR A 18 11.76 -9.20 -7.07
CA THR A 18 12.66 -8.05 -6.93
C THR A 18 12.27 -6.89 -7.82
N LEU A 19 11.20 -7.02 -8.59
CA LEU A 19 10.78 -6.06 -9.58
C LEU A 19 10.12 -4.84 -8.93
N ASP A 20 10.86 -3.73 -8.87
CA ASP A 20 10.28 -2.46 -8.45
C ASP A 20 9.33 -1.90 -9.51
N VAL A 21 8.24 -1.24 -9.08
CA VAL A 21 7.23 -0.69 -9.99
C VAL A 21 7.80 0.40 -10.92
N ASP A 22 8.74 1.21 -10.44
CA ASP A 22 9.39 2.25 -11.25
C ASP A 22 10.26 1.64 -12.34
N GLU A 23 11.04 0.61 -11.98
CA GLU A 23 11.86 -0.14 -12.93
C GLU A 23 10.98 -0.81 -13.98
N TYR A 24 9.89 -1.45 -13.56
CA TYR A 24 8.96 -2.11 -14.47
C TYR A 24 8.38 -1.14 -15.49
N VAL A 25 7.78 -0.04 -15.03
CA VAL A 25 7.14 0.95 -15.92
C VAL A 25 8.17 1.63 -16.84
N SER A 26 9.37 1.91 -16.33
CA SER A 26 10.46 2.48 -17.13
C SER A 26 10.91 1.54 -18.23
N HIS A 27 11.03 0.24 -17.92
CA HIS A 27 11.36 -0.78 -18.91
C HIS A 27 10.27 -0.91 -19.98
N LEU A 28 8.99 -0.97 -19.57
CA LEU A 28 7.85 -1.00 -20.49
C LEU A 28 7.89 0.19 -21.47
N ALA A 29 8.09 1.40 -20.95
CA ALA A 29 8.17 2.62 -21.76
C ALA A 29 9.35 2.58 -22.76
N THR A 30 10.54 2.19 -22.28
CA THR A 30 11.75 2.10 -23.12
C THR A 30 11.60 1.07 -24.22
N LYS A 31 10.94 -0.05 -23.95
CA LYS A 31 10.69 -1.12 -24.94
C LYS A 31 9.45 -0.87 -25.80
N GLY A 32 8.69 0.20 -25.55
CA GLY A 32 7.54 0.61 -26.36
C GLY A 32 6.29 -0.25 -26.17
N PHE A 33 6.10 -0.87 -25.00
CA PHE A 33 4.86 -1.52 -24.64
C PHE A 33 3.71 -0.52 -24.52
N LYS A 34 2.52 -0.88 -24.99
CA LYS A 34 1.32 -0.04 -24.95
C LYS A 34 0.35 -0.44 -23.83
N ALA A 35 0.47 -1.64 -23.33
CA ALA A 35 -0.30 -2.16 -22.20
C ALA A 35 0.53 -3.18 -21.42
N ALA A 36 0.26 -3.31 -20.13
CA ALA A 36 0.89 -4.32 -19.28
C ALA A 36 0.05 -4.55 -18.01
N ALA A 37 0.11 -5.75 -17.45
CA ALA A 37 -0.57 -6.11 -16.22
C ALA A 37 0.35 -5.98 -14.99
N ILE A 38 -0.30 -5.86 -13.82
CA ILE A 38 0.25 -6.16 -12.51
C ILE A 38 -0.64 -7.24 -11.88
N THR A 39 -0.02 -8.32 -11.40
CA THR A 39 -0.73 -9.50 -10.87
C THR A 39 -0.01 -10.06 -9.65
N ASP A 40 0.26 -9.20 -8.66
CA ASP A 40 0.93 -9.58 -7.43
C ASP A 40 0.19 -10.71 -6.70
N HIS A 41 0.93 -11.51 -5.94
CA HIS A 41 0.45 -12.72 -5.31
C HIS A 41 -0.41 -12.41 -4.07
N ASN A 42 -1.68 -12.82 -4.10
CA ASN A 42 -2.67 -12.67 -3.02
C ASN A 42 -2.86 -11.24 -2.48
N ASN A 43 -2.46 -10.22 -3.22
CA ASN A 43 -2.64 -8.82 -2.85
C ASN A 43 -2.62 -7.89 -4.07
N ILE A 44 -3.04 -6.64 -3.88
CA ILE A 44 -3.04 -5.60 -4.92
C ILE A 44 -2.36 -4.30 -4.42
N LYS A 45 -1.35 -4.40 -3.56
CA LYS A 45 -0.64 -3.26 -2.96
C LYS A 45 0.12 -2.42 -3.98
N GLY A 46 0.70 -3.07 -5.00
CA GLY A 46 1.43 -2.41 -6.09
C GLY A 46 0.55 -1.70 -7.11
N LEU A 47 -0.77 -1.87 -7.02
CA LEU A 47 -1.71 -1.44 -8.05
C LEU A 47 -1.74 0.07 -8.26
N VAL A 48 -1.85 0.86 -7.20
CA VAL A 48 -1.97 2.33 -7.33
C VAL A 48 -0.67 2.96 -7.85
N PRO A 49 0.52 2.63 -7.31
CA PRO A 49 1.78 3.09 -7.88
C PRO A 49 1.93 2.71 -9.35
N PHE A 50 1.62 1.47 -9.71
CA PHE A 50 1.68 1.00 -11.10
C PHE A 50 0.71 1.78 -12.01
N TYR A 51 -0.56 1.93 -11.60
CA TYR A 51 -1.58 2.63 -12.35
C TYR A 51 -1.18 4.07 -12.66
N LYS A 52 -0.76 4.84 -11.64
CA LYS A 52 -0.32 6.23 -11.79
C LYS A 52 0.85 6.35 -12.77
N LYS A 53 1.88 5.53 -12.58
CA LYS A 53 3.12 5.59 -13.37
C LYS A 53 2.91 5.11 -14.81
N ALA A 54 2.17 4.04 -15.01
CA ALA A 54 1.84 3.52 -16.34
C ALA A 54 1.03 4.55 -17.15
N LYS A 55 -0.03 5.13 -16.57
CA LYS A 55 -0.81 6.20 -17.20
C LYS A 55 0.06 7.42 -17.56
N ALA A 56 0.95 7.86 -16.66
CA ALA A 56 1.86 8.98 -16.91
C ALA A 56 2.82 8.71 -18.09
N LYS A 57 3.17 7.45 -18.37
CA LYS A 57 4.00 7.05 -19.51
C LYS A 57 3.19 6.64 -20.75
N GLY A 58 1.86 6.82 -20.75
CA GLY A 58 0.98 6.46 -21.86
C GLY A 58 0.84 4.94 -22.07
N ILE A 59 1.07 4.16 -21.03
CA ILE A 59 0.89 2.71 -21.00
C ILE A 59 -0.46 2.39 -20.35
N ARG A 60 -1.28 1.57 -21.01
CA ARG A 60 -2.57 1.11 -20.47
C ARG A 60 -2.33 0.11 -19.34
N PRO A 61 -2.69 0.43 -18.08
CA PRO A 61 -2.54 -0.49 -16.97
C PRO A 61 -3.62 -1.56 -17.01
N ILE A 62 -3.25 -2.81 -16.87
CA ILE A 62 -4.14 -3.94 -16.66
C ILE A 62 -4.02 -4.35 -15.20
N ILE A 63 -5.16 -4.36 -14.51
CA ILE A 63 -5.24 -4.63 -13.08
C ILE A 63 -5.58 -6.10 -12.88
N GLY A 64 -4.82 -6.78 -12.05
CA GLY A 64 -5.07 -8.18 -11.73
C GLY A 64 -4.45 -8.60 -10.40
N CYS A 65 -4.59 -9.89 -10.09
CA CYS A 65 -4.00 -10.54 -8.93
C CYS A 65 -3.88 -12.03 -9.18
N GLU A 66 -2.76 -12.63 -8.80
CA GLU A 66 -2.63 -14.08 -8.68
C GLU A 66 -3.19 -14.53 -7.33
N LEU A 67 -3.98 -15.59 -7.30
CA LEU A 67 -4.68 -16.08 -6.11
C LEU A 67 -4.40 -17.54 -5.83
N ASP A 68 -4.10 -17.87 -4.58
CA ASP A 68 -4.05 -19.24 -4.09
C ASP A 68 -5.45 -19.81 -3.93
N MET A 69 -5.72 -20.90 -4.65
CA MET A 69 -7.00 -21.59 -4.61
C MET A 69 -6.96 -22.74 -3.61
N TRP A 70 -7.99 -22.84 -2.80
CA TRP A 70 -8.14 -23.83 -1.76
C TRP A 70 -9.46 -24.59 -1.87
N ASN A 71 -9.50 -25.81 -1.36
CA ASN A 71 -10.72 -26.58 -1.11
C ASN A 71 -10.70 -27.10 0.34
N LEU A 72 -11.66 -27.95 0.69
CA LEU A 72 -11.76 -28.52 2.03
C LEU A 72 -10.57 -29.44 2.40
N PHE A 73 -9.81 -29.89 1.41
CA PHE A 73 -8.69 -30.82 1.57
C PHE A 73 -7.32 -30.11 1.55
N GLY A 74 -7.28 -28.83 1.18
CA GLY A 74 -6.04 -28.05 1.17
C GLY A 74 -5.87 -27.15 -0.05
N PHE A 75 -4.63 -26.80 -0.32
CA PHE A 75 -4.24 -26.02 -1.50
C PHE A 75 -4.48 -26.85 -2.78
N VAL A 76 -5.07 -26.21 -3.78
CA VAL A 76 -5.46 -26.84 -5.04
C VAL A 76 -4.61 -26.34 -6.20
N GLY A 77 -4.21 -25.07 -6.17
CA GLY A 77 -3.46 -24.43 -7.23
C GLY A 77 -3.61 -22.92 -7.24
N ARG A 78 -3.24 -22.29 -8.35
CA ARG A 78 -3.30 -20.84 -8.57
C ARG A 78 -4.10 -20.49 -9.80
N ILE A 79 -4.71 -19.29 -9.75
CA ILE A 79 -5.32 -18.64 -10.90
C ILE A 79 -4.90 -17.19 -10.93
N THR A 80 -4.87 -16.59 -12.12
CA THR A 80 -4.67 -15.15 -12.26
C THR A 80 -5.97 -14.51 -12.72
N LEU A 81 -6.47 -13.53 -11.95
CA LEU A 81 -7.65 -12.75 -12.30
C LEU A 81 -7.24 -11.38 -12.85
N LEU A 82 -7.83 -10.97 -13.98
CA LEU A 82 -7.64 -9.64 -14.55
C LEU A 82 -8.99 -8.91 -14.56
N CYS A 83 -8.95 -7.61 -14.23
CA CYS A 83 -10.14 -6.76 -14.25
C CYS A 83 -10.48 -6.33 -15.67
N LYS A 84 -11.66 -6.71 -16.14
CA LYS A 84 -12.21 -6.30 -17.44
C LYS A 84 -12.70 -4.85 -17.41
N ASN A 85 -13.30 -4.43 -16.28
CA ASN A 85 -13.90 -3.13 -16.08
C ASN A 85 -13.96 -2.74 -14.59
N LYS A 86 -14.62 -1.61 -14.28
CA LYS A 86 -14.78 -1.12 -12.91
C LYS A 86 -15.52 -2.10 -11.99
N THR A 87 -16.47 -2.88 -12.49
CA THR A 87 -17.16 -3.93 -11.72
C THR A 87 -16.18 -5.02 -11.32
N GLY A 88 -15.40 -5.52 -12.28
CA GLY A 88 -14.34 -6.50 -12.00
C GLY A 88 -13.30 -5.99 -10.99
N TYR A 89 -12.93 -4.72 -11.06
CA TYR A 89 -12.05 -4.11 -10.08
C TYR A 89 -12.62 -4.15 -8.65
N LYS A 90 -13.90 -3.79 -8.47
CA LYS A 90 -14.57 -3.87 -7.17
C LYS A 90 -14.69 -5.32 -6.67
N ASN A 91 -14.97 -6.24 -7.57
CA ASN A 91 -15.05 -7.66 -7.25
C ASN A 91 -13.67 -8.21 -6.86
N LEU A 92 -12.59 -7.79 -7.51
CA LEU A 92 -11.24 -8.18 -7.14
C LEU A 92 -10.86 -7.69 -5.74
N ILE A 93 -11.21 -6.44 -5.39
CA ILE A 93 -11.04 -5.91 -4.02
C ILE A 93 -11.75 -6.80 -2.99
N ALA A 94 -13.00 -7.19 -3.27
CA ALA A 94 -13.77 -8.05 -2.37
C ALA A 94 -13.12 -9.44 -2.22
N ILE A 95 -12.68 -10.06 -3.33
CA ILE A 95 -12.01 -11.37 -3.33
C ILE A 95 -10.72 -11.35 -2.52
N VAL A 96 -9.84 -10.37 -2.75
CA VAL A 96 -8.57 -10.24 -2.02
C VAL A 96 -8.83 -10.01 -0.52
N SER A 97 -9.82 -9.18 -0.19
CA SER A 97 -10.20 -8.92 1.21
C SER A 97 -10.75 -10.16 1.92
N MET A 98 -11.56 -10.97 1.22
CA MET A 98 -12.05 -12.25 1.76
C MET A 98 -10.92 -13.26 1.96
N ALA A 99 -10.00 -13.36 0.99
CA ALA A 99 -8.87 -14.29 1.07
C ALA A 99 -7.98 -14.02 2.29
N ARG A 100 -7.87 -12.75 2.71
CA ARG A 100 -7.06 -12.28 3.84
C ARG A 100 -7.90 -11.91 5.07
N SER A 101 -9.14 -12.44 5.17
CA SER A 101 -10.04 -12.18 6.31
C SER A 101 -9.53 -12.80 7.62
N ILE A 102 -10.10 -12.34 8.75
CA ILE A 102 -9.74 -12.86 10.08
C ILE A 102 -9.88 -14.37 10.14
N GLU A 103 -11.00 -14.91 9.64
CA GLU A 103 -11.34 -16.34 9.71
C GLU A 103 -10.33 -17.22 8.98
N ARG A 104 -9.67 -16.67 7.96
CA ARG A 104 -8.74 -17.41 7.10
C ARG A 104 -7.29 -17.16 7.47
N PHE A 105 -6.91 -15.90 7.49
CA PHE A 105 -5.52 -15.51 7.69
C PHE A 105 -5.01 -15.73 9.12
N LYS A 106 -5.91 -15.64 10.13
CA LYS A 106 -5.56 -15.85 11.54
C LYS A 106 -5.10 -17.29 11.85
N VAL A 107 -5.53 -18.26 11.04
CA VAL A 107 -5.27 -19.69 11.30
C VAL A 107 -3.80 -20.06 11.06
N ASP A 108 -3.24 -19.64 9.92
CA ASP A 108 -1.91 -20.03 9.47
C ASP A 108 -1.15 -18.92 8.70
N GLY A 109 -1.67 -17.70 8.69
CA GLY A 109 -1.06 -16.56 8.00
C GLY A 109 -1.15 -16.62 6.47
N ARG A 110 -1.99 -17.51 5.91
CA ARG A 110 -2.13 -17.71 4.47
C ARG A 110 -3.44 -17.15 3.94
N ALA A 111 -3.36 -16.47 2.80
CA ALA A 111 -4.55 -16.10 2.03
C ALA A 111 -5.20 -17.34 1.43
N LYS A 112 -6.52 -17.43 1.47
CA LYS A 112 -7.27 -18.59 0.97
C LYS A 112 -8.49 -18.17 0.16
N THR A 113 -8.53 -18.59 -1.09
CA THR A 113 -9.65 -18.33 -1.99
C THR A 113 -10.35 -19.64 -2.36
N TYR A 114 -11.68 -19.65 -2.32
CA TYR A 114 -12.49 -20.83 -2.63
C TYR A 114 -13.33 -20.57 -3.88
N LEU A 115 -13.32 -21.48 -4.84
CA LEU A 115 -14.00 -21.32 -6.12
C LEU A 115 -15.52 -21.10 -5.96
N THR A 116 -16.14 -21.76 -4.98
CA THR A 116 -17.57 -21.63 -4.68
C THR A 116 -17.98 -20.21 -4.30
N GLU A 117 -17.08 -19.42 -3.75
CA GLU A 117 -17.33 -18.03 -3.36
C GLU A 117 -17.11 -17.06 -4.51
N LEU A 118 -16.21 -17.39 -5.43
CA LEU A 118 -15.91 -16.55 -6.59
C LEU A 118 -17.11 -16.35 -7.51
N SER A 119 -18.09 -17.26 -7.52
CA SER A 119 -19.31 -17.13 -8.32
C SER A 119 -20.11 -15.85 -8.03
N GLN A 120 -19.99 -15.30 -6.82
CA GLN A 120 -20.66 -14.05 -6.42
C GLN A 120 -19.90 -12.80 -6.88
N TYR A 121 -18.64 -12.95 -7.26
CA TYR A 121 -17.71 -11.86 -7.58
C TYR A 121 -17.05 -12.01 -8.96
N SER A 122 -17.55 -12.90 -9.80
CA SER A 122 -16.92 -13.21 -11.11
C SER A 122 -17.22 -12.20 -12.20
N GLU A 123 -18.28 -11.39 -12.04
CA GLU A 123 -18.64 -10.39 -13.04
C GLU A 123 -17.53 -9.37 -13.29
N GLY A 124 -17.21 -9.11 -14.56
CA GLY A 124 -16.17 -8.17 -14.96
C GLY A 124 -14.74 -8.66 -14.72
N LEU A 125 -14.54 -9.95 -14.44
CA LEU A 125 -13.24 -10.58 -14.30
C LEU A 125 -12.95 -11.56 -15.43
N ILE A 126 -11.68 -11.59 -15.84
CA ILE A 126 -11.10 -12.58 -16.77
C ILE A 126 -10.25 -13.51 -15.92
N CYS A 127 -10.47 -14.83 -16.06
CA CYS A 127 -9.71 -15.86 -15.37
C CYS A 127 -8.66 -16.48 -16.30
N LEU A 128 -7.39 -16.42 -15.92
CA LEU A 128 -6.29 -17.13 -16.58
C LEU A 128 -5.91 -18.32 -15.71
N ILE A 129 -5.88 -19.53 -16.33
CA ILE A 129 -5.52 -20.76 -15.62
C ILE A 129 -4.61 -21.64 -16.49
N GLY A 130 -3.52 -22.19 -15.92
CA GLY A 130 -2.63 -23.08 -16.69
C GLY A 130 -1.15 -23.02 -16.30
N ASP A 131 -0.81 -22.20 -15.33
CA ASP A 131 0.53 -22.09 -14.78
C ASP A 131 0.96 -23.38 -14.04
N LEU A 132 2.24 -23.47 -13.71
CA LEU A 132 2.89 -24.58 -13.02
C LEU A 132 2.20 -25.02 -11.73
N ARG A 133 1.61 -24.08 -10.98
CA ARG A 133 0.88 -24.35 -9.73
C ARG A 133 -0.64 -24.38 -9.92
N SER A 134 -1.12 -24.53 -11.16
CA SER A 134 -2.55 -24.59 -11.45
C SER A 134 -3.12 -26.01 -11.36
N GLU A 135 -4.46 -26.08 -11.22
CA GLU A 135 -5.16 -27.37 -11.35
C GLU A 135 -4.98 -27.99 -12.74
N VAL A 136 -4.71 -27.20 -13.78
CA VAL A 136 -4.39 -27.71 -15.12
C VAL A 136 -3.12 -28.55 -15.09
N PHE A 137 -2.07 -28.05 -14.47
CA PHE A 137 -0.81 -28.77 -14.33
C PHE A 137 -1.00 -30.07 -13.52
N THR A 138 -1.58 -29.96 -12.32
CA THR A 138 -1.78 -31.10 -11.42
C THR A 138 -2.64 -32.19 -12.02
N ASN A 139 -3.66 -31.85 -12.83
CA ASN A 139 -4.52 -32.82 -13.43
C ASN A 139 -3.98 -33.41 -14.76
N ALA A 140 -3.13 -32.68 -15.46
CA ALA A 140 -2.53 -33.16 -16.71
C ALA A 140 -1.51 -34.28 -16.50
N PHE A 141 -0.79 -34.30 -15.37
CA PHE A 141 0.24 -35.28 -15.07
C PHE A 141 -0.25 -36.39 -14.14
N ALA A 142 0.24 -37.63 -14.34
CA ALA A 142 -0.05 -38.78 -13.48
C ALA A 142 0.63 -38.65 -12.10
N ASN A 143 1.80 -38.03 -12.06
CA ASN A 143 2.52 -37.66 -10.86
C ASN A 143 3.07 -36.23 -11.06
N PRO A 144 2.34 -35.21 -10.62
CA PRO A 144 2.73 -33.80 -10.80
C PRO A 144 4.06 -33.45 -10.13
N ASP A 145 4.32 -33.98 -8.93
CA ASP A 145 5.57 -33.71 -8.19
C ASP A 145 6.78 -34.29 -8.90
N MET A 146 6.64 -35.49 -9.45
CA MET A 146 7.70 -36.11 -10.22
C MET A 146 7.95 -35.41 -11.56
N ALA A 147 6.89 -34.97 -12.23
CA ALA A 147 6.99 -34.17 -13.45
C ALA A 147 7.65 -32.81 -13.18
N TYR A 148 7.29 -32.20 -12.08
CA TYR A 148 7.85 -30.93 -11.63
C TYR A 148 9.37 -31.01 -11.37
N ASN A 149 9.83 -32.09 -10.71
CA ASN A 149 11.23 -32.29 -10.32
C ASN A 149 12.08 -32.97 -11.41
N SER A 150 11.54 -33.28 -12.58
CA SER A 150 12.27 -33.92 -13.66
C SER A 150 13.02 -32.90 -14.53
N ASP A 151 14.28 -33.17 -14.81
CA ASP A 151 15.13 -32.44 -15.75
C ASP A 151 14.99 -32.94 -17.20
N SER A 152 14.10 -33.92 -17.47
CA SER A 152 13.94 -34.59 -18.76
C SER A 152 12.55 -34.38 -19.37
N GLU A 153 12.51 -33.82 -20.59
CA GLU A 153 11.26 -33.74 -21.37
C GLU A 153 10.70 -35.13 -21.70
N GLU A 154 11.55 -36.13 -21.82
CA GLU A 154 11.13 -37.54 -22.08
C GLU A 154 10.38 -38.09 -20.87
N GLU A 155 10.93 -37.95 -19.67
CA GLU A 155 10.27 -38.38 -18.44
C GLU A 155 8.95 -37.63 -18.24
N CYS A 156 8.94 -36.32 -18.40
CA CYS A 156 7.72 -35.54 -18.32
C CYS A 156 6.67 -35.99 -19.34
N SER A 157 7.09 -36.36 -20.55
CA SER A 157 6.19 -36.86 -21.58
C SER A 157 5.56 -38.22 -21.21
N ILE A 158 6.31 -39.09 -20.49
CA ILE A 158 5.79 -40.36 -19.96
C ILE A 158 4.78 -40.09 -18.83
N LEU A 159 5.04 -39.08 -18.00
CA LEU A 159 4.16 -38.69 -16.90
C LEU A 159 2.91 -37.96 -17.36
N LEU A 160 2.90 -37.35 -18.54
CA LEU A 160 1.70 -36.73 -19.10
C LEU A 160 0.62 -37.80 -19.34
N LYS A 161 -0.55 -37.61 -18.76
CA LYS A 161 -1.69 -38.55 -18.91
C LYS A 161 -2.11 -38.65 -20.37
N LYS A 162 -2.45 -39.87 -20.81
CA LYS A 162 -2.97 -40.10 -22.18
C LYS A 162 -4.27 -39.33 -22.45
N ASN A 163 -5.10 -39.16 -21.43
CA ASN A 163 -6.34 -38.39 -21.43
C ASN A 163 -6.17 -36.97 -20.90
N HIS A 164 -4.96 -36.39 -20.93
CA HIS A 164 -4.68 -35.05 -20.41
C HIS A 164 -5.63 -33.98 -20.94
N LYS A 165 -6.08 -34.12 -22.20
CA LYS A 165 -7.04 -33.16 -22.76
C LYS A 165 -8.39 -33.19 -22.03
N GLU A 166 -8.91 -34.38 -21.74
CA GLU A 166 -10.18 -34.57 -21.00
C GLU A 166 -10.05 -34.03 -19.57
N GLU A 167 -8.92 -34.25 -18.92
CA GLU A 167 -8.62 -33.72 -17.59
C GLU A 167 -8.56 -32.20 -17.59
N ILE A 168 -7.90 -31.60 -18.57
CA ILE A 168 -7.84 -30.15 -18.75
C ILE A 168 -9.23 -29.58 -19.06
N ASP A 169 -9.99 -30.23 -19.95
CA ASP A 169 -11.37 -29.81 -20.28
C ASP A 169 -12.28 -29.85 -19.05
N LEU A 170 -12.10 -30.83 -18.16
CA LEU A 170 -12.82 -30.90 -16.89
C LEU A 170 -12.50 -29.70 -15.97
N VAL A 171 -11.20 -29.37 -15.84
CA VAL A 171 -10.77 -28.20 -15.07
C VAL A 171 -11.34 -26.92 -15.70
N LEU A 172 -11.20 -26.74 -17.00
CA LEU A 172 -11.74 -25.55 -17.70
C LEU A 172 -13.25 -25.40 -17.48
N SER A 173 -14.02 -26.49 -17.61
CA SER A 173 -15.47 -26.50 -17.40
C SER A 173 -15.85 -26.05 -15.99
N LYS A 174 -15.07 -26.43 -14.99
CA LYS A 174 -15.24 -26.03 -13.59
C LYS A 174 -15.11 -24.50 -13.42
N TYR A 175 -14.11 -23.87 -14.07
CA TYR A 175 -13.91 -22.42 -13.99
C TYR A 175 -14.85 -21.65 -14.92
N GLN A 176 -15.23 -22.20 -16.07
CA GLN A 176 -16.23 -21.64 -16.98
C GLN A 176 -17.65 -21.63 -16.40
N ALA A 177 -17.93 -22.49 -15.41
CA ALA A 177 -19.17 -22.43 -14.64
C ALA A 177 -19.24 -21.21 -13.70
N VAL A 178 -18.10 -20.56 -13.43
CA VAL A 178 -17.97 -19.42 -12.51
C VAL A 178 -17.69 -18.12 -13.27
N PHE A 179 -16.79 -18.15 -14.26
CA PHE A 179 -16.36 -16.98 -15.02
C PHE A 179 -16.83 -17.05 -16.47
N ASN A 180 -17.27 -15.92 -17.01
CA ASN A 180 -17.66 -15.83 -18.43
C ASN A 180 -16.45 -15.85 -19.36
N ASP A 181 -15.32 -15.28 -18.94
CA ASP A 181 -14.10 -15.18 -19.72
C ASP A 181 -13.00 -16.01 -19.03
N VAL A 182 -12.74 -17.22 -19.52
CA VAL A 182 -11.69 -18.12 -19.03
C VAL A 182 -10.71 -18.42 -20.15
N PHE A 183 -9.44 -18.17 -19.92
CA PHE A 183 -8.37 -18.48 -20.86
C PHE A 183 -7.44 -19.52 -20.28
N LEU A 184 -7.19 -20.57 -21.06
CA LEU A 184 -6.10 -21.49 -20.79
C LEU A 184 -4.80 -20.77 -21.15
N PHE A 185 -3.90 -20.62 -20.16
CA PHE A 185 -2.58 -20.08 -20.43
C PHE A 185 -1.49 -21.09 -20.11
N PHE A 186 -0.32 -20.90 -20.63
CA PHE A 186 0.85 -21.66 -20.23
C PHE A 186 2.07 -20.75 -20.14
N ASP A 187 2.93 -21.07 -19.19
CA ASP A 187 4.16 -20.34 -18.98
C ASP A 187 5.23 -20.82 -19.98
N TYR A 188 5.87 -19.86 -20.64
CA TYR A 188 6.96 -20.07 -21.59
C TYR A 188 8.28 -20.33 -20.88
N SER A 189 8.31 -21.23 -19.91
CA SER A 189 9.51 -21.53 -19.13
C SER A 189 10.38 -22.58 -19.80
N LYS A 190 11.62 -22.70 -19.31
CA LYS A 190 12.53 -23.76 -19.73
C LYS A 190 12.29 -25.07 -18.99
N LEU A 191 11.40 -25.10 -18.00
CA LEU A 191 11.08 -26.28 -17.23
C LEU A 191 10.54 -27.40 -18.15
N PRO A 192 11.12 -28.60 -18.14
CA PRO A 192 10.71 -29.68 -19.02
C PRO A 192 9.21 -29.99 -18.96
N ALA A 193 8.64 -30.05 -17.77
CA ALA A 193 7.20 -30.29 -17.58
C ALA A 193 6.31 -29.22 -18.24
N LEU A 194 6.67 -27.93 -18.12
CA LEU A 194 5.91 -26.85 -18.74
C LEU A 194 6.06 -26.81 -20.26
N LYS A 195 7.22 -27.21 -20.79
CA LYS A 195 7.38 -27.41 -22.25
C LYS A 195 6.50 -28.52 -22.76
N VAL A 196 6.48 -29.67 -22.08
CA VAL A 196 5.63 -30.81 -22.43
C VAL A 196 4.15 -30.43 -22.37
N LEU A 197 3.71 -29.80 -21.27
CA LEU A 197 2.34 -29.32 -21.12
C LEU A 197 2.00 -28.27 -22.17
N GLY A 198 2.87 -27.28 -22.40
CA GLY A 198 2.67 -26.23 -23.41
C GLY A 198 2.53 -26.79 -24.82
N ASN A 199 3.31 -27.83 -25.20
CA ASN A 199 3.16 -28.50 -26.47
C ASN A 199 1.82 -29.27 -26.57
N ALA A 200 1.40 -29.92 -25.49
CA ALA A 200 0.10 -30.60 -25.42
C ALA A 200 -1.05 -29.60 -25.56
N ILE A 201 -0.97 -28.45 -24.89
CA ILE A 201 -1.95 -27.35 -25.00
C ILE A 201 -1.99 -26.83 -26.43
N LYS A 202 -0.86 -26.49 -27.04
CA LYS A 202 -0.80 -26.00 -28.44
C LYS A 202 -1.39 -26.99 -29.44
N THR A 203 -1.21 -28.26 -29.20
CA THR A 203 -1.72 -29.33 -30.09
C THR A 203 -3.24 -29.49 -29.93
N SER A 204 -3.75 -29.36 -28.71
CA SER A 204 -5.14 -29.70 -28.37
C SER A 204 -6.08 -28.50 -28.41
N TYR A 205 -5.58 -27.27 -28.25
CA TYR A 205 -6.37 -26.05 -28.14
C TYR A 205 -5.93 -25.01 -29.16
N LYS A 206 -6.90 -24.30 -29.77
CA LYS A 206 -6.63 -23.14 -30.64
C LYS A 206 -6.53 -21.84 -29.83
N ASP A 207 -7.38 -21.75 -28.83
CA ASP A 207 -7.53 -20.57 -27.99
C ASP A 207 -6.78 -20.78 -26.66
N TYR A 208 -5.51 -20.39 -26.66
CA TYR A 208 -4.63 -20.35 -25.50
C TYR A 208 -3.87 -19.04 -25.49
N VAL A 209 -3.39 -18.64 -24.33
CA VAL A 209 -2.64 -17.40 -24.12
C VAL A 209 -1.25 -17.75 -23.57
N PRO A 210 -0.17 -17.42 -24.28
CA PRO A 210 1.17 -17.61 -23.72
C PRO A 210 1.47 -16.49 -22.71
N CYS A 211 1.98 -16.82 -21.56
CA CYS A 211 2.43 -15.88 -20.52
C CYS A 211 3.85 -16.21 -20.08
N ASN A 212 4.51 -15.22 -19.48
CA ASN A 212 5.69 -15.41 -18.65
C ASN A 212 5.30 -15.08 -17.22
N ASN A 213 5.82 -15.83 -16.28
CA ASN A 213 5.75 -15.49 -14.86
C ASN A 213 6.91 -14.52 -14.54
N ILE A 214 6.65 -13.21 -14.65
CA ILE A 214 7.70 -12.17 -14.59
C ILE A 214 7.92 -11.76 -13.13
N HIS A 215 9.16 -11.90 -12.63
CA HIS A 215 9.60 -11.50 -11.29
C HIS A 215 10.76 -10.50 -11.31
N TYR A 216 11.38 -10.30 -12.47
CA TYR A 216 12.46 -9.32 -12.69
C TYR A 216 12.55 -8.97 -14.18
N VAL A 217 13.21 -7.86 -14.49
CA VAL A 217 13.34 -7.37 -15.87
C VAL A 217 14.58 -7.92 -16.56
N LYS A 218 15.68 -8.05 -15.83
CA LYS A 218 17.01 -8.39 -16.37
C LYS A 218 17.44 -9.77 -15.90
N LYS A 219 18.16 -10.50 -16.77
CA LYS A 219 18.73 -11.81 -16.43
C LYS A 219 19.76 -11.74 -15.31
N GLU A 220 20.43 -10.61 -15.18
CA GLU A 220 21.43 -10.35 -14.14
C GLU A 220 20.82 -10.36 -12.74
N ASP A 221 19.49 -10.23 -12.62
CA ASP A 221 18.77 -10.28 -11.35
C ASP A 221 18.48 -11.73 -10.86
N ILE A 222 18.69 -12.74 -11.70
CA ILE A 222 18.44 -14.16 -11.36
C ILE A 222 19.14 -14.56 -10.05
N PRO A 223 20.46 -14.35 -9.87
CA PRO A 223 21.14 -14.76 -8.64
C PRO A 223 20.59 -14.05 -7.39
N ILE A 224 20.12 -12.82 -7.57
CA ILE A 224 19.56 -12.00 -6.47
C ILE A 224 18.20 -12.54 -6.06
N HIS A 225 17.35 -12.84 -7.03
CA HIS A 225 16.05 -13.46 -6.81
C HIS A 225 16.19 -14.82 -6.11
N ASP A 226 17.12 -15.68 -6.57
CA ASP A 226 17.40 -16.97 -5.96
C ASP A 226 17.83 -16.86 -4.49
N LEU A 227 18.65 -15.85 -4.17
CA LEU A 227 19.11 -15.61 -2.79
C LEU A 227 17.96 -15.19 -1.87
N ILE A 228 17.03 -14.35 -2.36
CA ILE A 228 15.87 -13.92 -1.59
C ILE A 228 14.96 -15.11 -1.29
N ILE A 229 14.69 -15.95 -2.27
CA ILE A 229 13.85 -17.15 -2.10
C ILE A 229 14.49 -18.13 -1.13
N LYS A 230 15.79 -18.41 -1.28
CA LYS A 230 16.54 -19.29 -0.35
C LYS A 230 16.51 -18.79 1.09
N ASP A 231 16.59 -17.47 1.28
CA ASP A 231 16.52 -16.89 2.62
C ASP A 231 15.13 -17.05 3.24
N GLN A 232 14.07 -16.92 2.45
CA GLN A 232 12.70 -17.18 2.91
C GLN A 232 12.50 -18.63 3.34
N GLU A 233 12.95 -19.58 2.54
CA GLU A 233 12.83 -21.01 2.82
C GLU A 233 13.59 -21.39 4.10
N ALA A 234 14.73 -20.76 4.35
CA ALA A 234 15.50 -20.97 5.57
C ALA A 234 14.80 -20.39 6.83
N GLN A 235 13.97 -19.36 6.67
CA GLN A 235 13.23 -18.72 7.77
C GLN A 235 11.87 -19.36 8.03
N ASP A 236 11.22 -19.87 6.99
CA ASP A 236 9.93 -20.56 7.07
C ASP A 236 9.97 -21.89 6.29
N PRO A 237 10.18 -23.01 7.00
CA PRO A 237 10.21 -24.34 6.37
C PRO A 237 8.87 -24.75 5.72
N ALA A 238 7.79 -24.04 5.98
CA ALA A 238 6.51 -24.23 5.30
C ALA A 238 6.47 -23.53 3.92
N VAL A 239 7.45 -22.68 3.62
CA VAL A 239 7.68 -22.14 2.27
C VAL A 239 8.33 -23.26 1.45
N ASP A 240 7.60 -23.70 0.45
CA ASP A 240 7.90 -24.84 -0.40
C ASP A 240 9.26 -24.70 -1.12
N ASP A 241 10.18 -25.66 -0.97
CA ASP A 241 11.48 -25.82 -1.66
C ASP A 241 11.40 -25.67 -3.20
N GLN A 242 10.20 -25.76 -3.74
CA GLN A 242 9.92 -25.69 -5.17
C GLN A 242 10.19 -24.31 -5.81
N ARG A 243 10.30 -23.23 -5.03
CA ARG A 243 10.56 -21.90 -5.57
C ARG A 243 11.98 -21.73 -6.14
N ILE A 244 12.99 -22.33 -5.51
CA ILE A 244 14.40 -22.25 -5.96
C ILE A 244 14.57 -22.90 -7.32
N PHE A 245 13.90 -24.03 -7.54
CA PHE A 245 13.94 -24.76 -8.79
C PHE A 245 13.37 -23.92 -9.95
N LEU A 246 12.33 -23.13 -9.68
CA LEU A 246 11.70 -22.25 -10.66
C LEU A 246 12.62 -21.16 -11.19
N ALA A 247 13.46 -20.57 -10.34
CA ALA A 247 14.36 -19.48 -10.73
C ALA A 247 15.35 -19.91 -11.82
N ASN A 248 15.80 -21.17 -11.80
CA ASN A 248 16.71 -21.70 -12.82
C ASN A 248 16.03 -22.00 -14.18
N TYR A 249 14.71 -22.22 -14.19
CA TYR A 249 13.98 -22.68 -15.36
C TYR A 249 12.98 -21.69 -15.91
N CYS A 250 12.46 -20.79 -15.07
CA CYS A 250 11.50 -19.78 -15.51
C CYS A 250 12.19 -18.64 -16.26
N LEU A 251 11.65 -18.29 -17.41
CA LEU A 251 11.96 -17.04 -18.09
C LEU A 251 11.29 -15.89 -17.37
N CYS A 252 11.65 -15.69 -16.11
CA CYS A 252 11.07 -14.63 -15.26
C CYS A 252 11.48 -13.21 -15.70
N HIS A 253 12.04 -13.05 -16.89
CA HIS A 253 12.36 -11.76 -17.49
C HIS A 253 11.47 -11.46 -18.69
N MET A 254 11.46 -10.21 -19.13
CA MET A 254 10.69 -9.75 -20.28
C MET A 254 11.49 -9.94 -21.59
N PRO A 255 11.19 -10.92 -22.43
CA PRO A 255 11.89 -11.11 -23.70
C PRO A 255 11.49 -10.03 -24.72
N GLU A 256 12.37 -9.74 -25.68
CA GLU A 256 12.06 -8.82 -26.78
C GLU A 256 11.01 -9.35 -27.74
N LYS A 257 10.97 -10.67 -27.92
CA LYS A 257 9.99 -11.38 -28.75
C LYS A 257 9.45 -12.56 -27.95
N PHE A 258 8.15 -12.74 -28.03
CA PHE A 258 7.44 -13.79 -27.35
C PHE A 258 6.71 -14.66 -28.39
N PRO A 259 6.99 -15.98 -28.46
CA PRO A 259 6.28 -16.86 -29.39
C PRO A 259 4.77 -16.85 -29.14
N ASP A 260 3.98 -16.78 -30.21
CA ASP A 260 2.52 -16.66 -30.15
C ASP A 260 2.01 -15.47 -29.31
N GLY A 261 2.88 -14.47 -29.06
CA GLY A 261 2.61 -13.35 -28.19
C GLY A 261 1.42 -12.50 -28.63
N GLU A 262 1.09 -12.49 -29.92
CA GLU A 262 -0.09 -11.83 -30.48
C GLU A 262 -1.40 -12.35 -29.88
N LYS A 263 -1.45 -13.58 -29.37
CA LYS A 263 -2.63 -14.12 -28.69
C LYS A 263 -2.96 -13.40 -27.38
N THR A 264 -1.98 -12.72 -26.76
CA THR A 264 -2.22 -11.93 -25.55
C THR A 264 -3.12 -10.73 -25.81
N PHE A 265 -3.18 -10.23 -27.05
CA PHE A 265 -4.06 -9.13 -27.43
C PHE A 265 -5.55 -9.52 -27.37
N ALA A 266 -5.89 -10.79 -27.53
CA ALA A 266 -7.28 -11.25 -27.36
C ALA A 266 -7.78 -11.00 -25.92
N VAL A 267 -6.91 -11.07 -24.92
CA VAL A 267 -7.24 -10.69 -23.54
C VAL A 267 -7.34 -9.18 -23.38
N LEU A 268 -6.40 -8.43 -23.98
CA LEU A 268 -6.39 -6.97 -23.95
C LEU A 268 -7.66 -6.36 -24.57
N ASP A 269 -8.15 -6.95 -25.65
CA ASP A 269 -9.34 -6.48 -26.39
C ASP A 269 -10.63 -6.59 -25.55
N LEU A 270 -10.66 -7.47 -24.55
CA LEU A 270 -11.78 -7.60 -23.61
C LEU A 270 -11.74 -6.56 -22.49
N ILE A 271 -10.58 -5.94 -22.24
CA ILE A 271 -10.40 -5.03 -21.12
C ILE A 271 -10.83 -3.62 -21.53
N GLU A 272 -11.70 -3.03 -20.75
CA GLU A 272 -12.15 -1.64 -20.91
C GLU A 272 -11.15 -0.66 -20.26
N ASP A 273 -11.13 0.60 -20.69
CA ASP A 273 -10.40 1.65 -19.97
C ASP A 273 -11.31 2.21 -18.87
N PHE A 274 -10.88 2.12 -17.62
CA PHE A 274 -11.63 2.62 -16.48
C PHE A 274 -10.70 3.30 -15.46
N ALA A 275 -11.26 4.25 -14.70
CA ALA A 275 -10.54 4.93 -13.63
C ALA A 275 -10.73 4.21 -12.30
N ILE A 276 -9.63 4.08 -11.53
CA ILE A 276 -9.67 3.59 -10.14
C ILE A 276 -9.66 4.73 -9.13
N GLU A 277 -9.30 5.92 -9.57
CA GLU A 277 -9.33 7.15 -8.80
C GLU A 277 -10.74 7.48 -8.33
N GLU A 278 -10.89 7.84 -7.05
CA GLU A 278 -12.16 8.22 -6.45
C GLU A 278 -12.03 9.56 -5.73
N PRO A 279 -13.08 10.39 -5.71
CA PRO A 279 -13.08 11.61 -4.90
C PRO A 279 -13.10 11.27 -3.41
N PRO A 280 -12.64 12.19 -2.53
CA PRO A 280 -12.63 11.95 -1.09
C PRO A 280 -14.02 11.59 -0.53
N MET A 281 -14.10 10.42 0.11
CA MET A 281 -15.32 9.86 0.71
C MET A 281 -15.51 10.40 2.14
N ILE A 282 -15.76 11.72 2.27
CA ILE A 282 -15.90 12.38 3.56
C ILE A 282 -17.20 11.95 4.21
N PRO A 283 -17.18 11.38 5.44
CA PRO A 283 -18.40 11.04 6.15
C PRO A 283 -19.27 12.26 6.43
N GLN A 284 -20.57 12.05 6.43
CA GLN A 284 -21.49 13.09 6.87
C GLN A 284 -21.41 13.25 8.39
N PHE A 285 -21.14 14.47 8.84
CA PHE A 285 -21.10 14.77 10.25
C PHE A 285 -22.52 14.82 10.85
N GLY A 286 -22.68 14.21 12.02
CA GLY A 286 -23.95 14.19 12.77
C GLY A 286 -23.78 14.61 14.23
N VAL A 287 -24.85 15.13 14.83
CA VAL A 287 -24.94 15.47 16.25
C VAL A 287 -26.09 14.68 16.87
N LYS A 288 -25.83 13.94 17.96
CA LYS A 288 -26.84 13.13 18.66
C LYS A 288 -27.67 12.26 17.69
N ASP A 289 -26.96 11.49 16.86
CA ASP A 289 -27.53 10.56 15.86
C ASP A 289 -28.36 11.25 14.74
N GLN A 290 -28.33 12.56 14.63
CA GLN A 290 -28.93 13.32 13.55
C GLN A 290 -27.86 13.84 12.58
N ILE A 291 -27.96 13.47 11.31
CA ILE A 291 -27.07 13.98 10.27
C ILE A 291 -27.33 15.47 10.04
N ILE A 292 -26.29 16.26 10.01
CA ILE A 292 -26.33 17.67 9.63
C ILE A 292 -26.32 17.77 8.11
N LEU A 293 -27.46 18.11 7.51
CA LEU A 293 -27.60 18.16 6.06
C LEU A 293 -26.79 19.30 5.43
N ASP A 294 -26.77 20.48 6.05
CA ASP A 294 -25.95 21.62 5.61
C ASP A 294 -24.74 21.77 6.52
N GLN A 295 -23.66 21.07 6.15
CA GLN A 295 -22.41 21.07 6.90
C GLN A 295 -21.66 22.40 6.80
N ASP A 296 -21.82 23.13 5.69
CA ASP A 296 -21.19 24.44 5.50
C ASP A 296 -21.80 25.48 6.44
N GLU A 297 -23.13 25.50 6.54
CA GLU A 297 -23.78 26.44 7.48
C GLU A 297 -23.52 26.05 8.94
N TYR A 298 -23.48 24.76 9.23
CA TYR A 298 -23.14 24.31 10.59
C TYR A 298 -21.70 24.66 10.97
N LEU A 299 -20.76 24.56 10.04
CA LEU A 299 -19.38 25.00 10.24
C LEU A 299 -19.33 26.52 10.55
N LYS A 300 -20.07 27.33 9.81
CA LYS A 300 -20.19 28.78 10.07
C LYS A 300 -20.72 29.06 11.47
N ILE A 301 -21.74 28.31 11.92
CA ILE A 301 -22.29 28.44 13.30
C ILE A 301 -21.20 28.11 14.33
N CYS A 302 -20.45 27.04 14.12
CA CYS A 302 -19.32 26.66 14.99
C CYS A 302 -18.23 27.74 15.04
N CYS A 303 -17.89 28.33 13.90
CA CYS A 303 -16.92 29.43 13.83
C CYS A 303 -17.40 30.70 14.53
N ARG A 304 -18.68 31.06 14.37
CA ARG A 304 -19.28 32.20 15.09
C ARG A 304 -19.21 31.99 16.60
N LYS A 305 -19.50 30.77 17.07
CA LYS A 305 -19.38 30.42 18.49
C LYS A 305 -17.92 30.54 18.96
N GLY A 306 -16.97 29.95 18.24
CA GLY A 306 -15.55 30.05 18.58
C GLY A 306 -15.03 31.49 18.58
N TYR A 307 -15.44 32.30 17.61
CA TYR A 307 -15.14 33.73 17.59
C TYR A 307 -15.68 34.48 18.83
N SER A 308 -16.94 34.21 19.21
CA SER A 308 -17.52 34.80 20.42
C SER A 308 -16.77 34.37 21.67
N ASP A 309 -16.47 33.10 21.82
CA ASP A 309 -15.81 32.56 23.01
C ASP A 309 -14.37 33.06 23.16
N LYS A 310 -13.60 33.14 22.04
CA LYS A 310 -12.20 33.59 22.07
C LYS A 310 -12.02 35.10 22.12
N PHE A 311 -12.83 35.87 21.39
CA PHE A 311 -12.57 37.29 21.15
C PHE A 311 -13.61 38.24 21.75
N ILE A 312 -14.82 37.78 22.03
CA ILE A 312 -15.82 38.65 22.70
C ILE A 312 -15.77 38.43 24.21
N LYS A 313 -15.72 37.16 24.66
CA LYS A 313 -15.65 36.78 26.08
C LYS A 313 -14.23 36.64 26.60
N GLY A 314 -13.29 36.33 25.72
CA GLY A 314 -11.85 36.13 26.00
C GLY A 314 -11.01 37.37 25.69
N ASN A 315 -9.89 37.19 25.04
CA ASN A 315 -8.96 38.24 24.64
C ASN A 315 -9.56 39.11 23.52
N LYS A 316 -9.68 40.42 23.73
CA LYS A 316 -10.21 41.30 22.69
C LYS A 316 -9.22 41.49 21.56
N ILE A 317 -9.68 41.30 20.32
CA ILE A 317 -8.92 41.66 19.14
C ILE A 317 -8.77 43.18 19.11
N PRO A 318 -7.55 43.73 18.84
CA PRO A 318 -7.39 45.17 18.60
C PRO A 318 -8.32 45.63 17.47
N GLU A 319 -8.99 46.79 17.66
CA GLU A 319 -9.96 47.30 16.71
C GLU A 319 -9.37 47.47 15.30
N ALA A 320 -8.10 47.84 15.23
CA ALA A 320 -7.37 48.09 13.99
C ALA A 320 -7.28 46.83 13.05
N ILE A 321 -7.36 45.61 13.61
CA ILE A 321 -7.19 44.37 12.84
C ILE A 321 -8.43 43.48 12.77
N LYS A 322 -9.56 43.94 13.33
CA LYS A 322 -10.84 43.19 13.26
C LYS A 322 -11.29 42.91 11.82
N CYS A 323 -11.03 43.84 10.91
CA CYS A 323 -11.34 43.66 9.50
C CYS A 323 -10.59 42.45 8.91
N GLU A 324 -9.33 42.31 9.25
CA GLU A 324 -8.45 41.21 8.76
C GLU A 324 -8.93 39.84 9.23
N TYR A 325 -9.38 39.73 10.50
CA TYR A 325 -10.01 38.47 10.98
C TYR A 325 -11.28 38.13 10.19
N THR A 326 -12.13 39.14 9.94
CA THR A 326 -13.39 38.92 9.21
C THR A 326 -13.15 38.51 7.78
N GLU A 327 -12.19 39.13 7.11
CA GLU A 327 -11.79 38.79 5.74
C GLU A 327 -11.17 37.41 5.66
N ARG A 328 -10.29 37.08 6.60
CA ARG A 328 -9.63 35.75 6.67
C ARG A 328 -10.66 34.65 6.90
N ILE A 329 -11.58 34.79 7.85
CA ILE A 329 -12.67 33.83 8.13
C ILE A 329 -13.51 33.63 6.86
N ARG A 330 -13.93 34.73 6.21
CA ARG A 330 -14.74 34.64 4.99
C ARG A 330 -14.01 33.90 3.86
N ARG A 331 -12.75 34.22 3.67
CA ARG A 331 -11.88 33.56 2.67
C ARG A 331 -11.77 32.07 2.94
N GLU A 332 -11.38 31.69 4.14
CA GLU A 332 -11.19 30.26 4.49
C GLU A 332 -12.49 29.47 4.40
N LEU A 333 -13.63 30.01 4.88
CA LEU A 333 -14.94 29.36 4.76
C LEU A 333 -15.35 29.16 3.30
N ASN A 334 -15.10 30.17 2.43
CA ASN A 334 -15.39 30.05 1.01
C ASN A 334 -14.58 28.94 0.34
N ILE A 335 -13.28 28.85 0.66
CA ILE A 335 -12.39 27.79 0.16
C ILE A 335 -12.90 26.41 0.61
N PHE A 336 -13.26 26.26 1.89
CA PHE A 336 -13.75 24.98 2.42
C PHE A 336 -15.07 24.54 1.78
N GLN A 337 -15.98 25.49 1.52
CA GLN A 337 -17.23 25.23 0.82
C GLN A 337 -17.00 24.79 -0.62
N GLN A 338 -16.11 25.49 -1.36
CA GLN A 338 -15.77 25.14 -2.74
C GLN A 338 -15.08 23.76 -2.83
N ALA A 339 -14.20 23.46 -1.90
CA ALA A 339 -13.51 22.18 -1.81
C ALA A 339 -14.38 21.06 -1.20
N LYS A 340 -15.58 21.38 -0.67
CA LYS A 340 -16.49 20.43 0.01
C LYS A 340 -15.87 19.71 1.20
N ILE A 341 -14.98 20.38 1.95
CA ILE A 341 -14.24 19.79 3.08
C ILE A 341 -14.78 20.20 4.45
N SER A 342 -15.91 20.92 4.53
CA SER A 342 -16.52 21.35 5.80
C SER A 342 -16.80 20.18 6.75
N GLY A 343 -17.24 19.03 6.22
CA GLY A 343 -17.47 17.82 7.00
C GLY A 343 -16.21 17.28 7.67
N TYR A 344 -15.07 17.32 6.99
CA TYR A 344 -13.78 16.92 7.54
C TYR A 344 -13.43 17.73 8.80
N PHE A 345 -13.54 19.07 8.75
CA PHE A 345 -13.27 19.93 9.90
C PHE A 345 -14.24 19.70 11.06
N LEU A 346 -15.51 19.43 10.76
CA LEU A 346 -16.51 19.11 11.79
C LEU A 346 -16.19 17.80 12.51
N ILE A 347 -15.68 16.78 11.77
CA ILE A 347 -15.25 15.51 12.35
C ILE A 347 -14.02 15.72 13.23
N VAL A 348 -12.99 16.44 12.76
CA VAL A 348 -11.79 16.74 13.56
C VAL A 348 -12.18 17.50 14.84
N ARG A 349 -13.02 18.54 14.72
CA ARG A 349 -13.54 19.28 15.87
C ARG A 349 -14.26 18.38 16.87
N ASP A 350 -15.03 17.44 16.39
CA ASP A 350 -15.76 16.48 17.23
C ASP A 350 -14.80 15.59 18.04
N ILE A 351 -13.77 15.08 17.39
CA ILE A 351 -12.71 14.31 18.04
C ILE A 351 -12.02 15.15 19.12
N VAL A 352 -11.65 16.38 18.79
CA VAL A 352 -11.03 17.33 19.74
C VAL A 352 -11.93 17.60 20.93
N ASN A 353 -13.23 17.85 20.70
CA ASN A 353 -14.19 18.10 21.77
C ASN A 353 -14.41 16.88 22.67
N TYR A 354 -14.43 15.67 22.09
CA TYR A 354 -14.50 14.44 22.87
C TYR A 354 -13.29 14.30 23.80
N VAL A 355 -12.08 14.48 23.29
CA VAL A 355 -10.84 14.36 24.06
C VAL A 355 -10.79 15.42 25.17
N LYS A 356 -11.09 16.68 24.87
CA LYS A 356 -11.16 17.76 25.87
C LYS A 356 -12.25 17.51 26.91
N GLY A 357 -13.41 16.97 26.50
CA GLY A 357 -14.50 16.61 27.41
C GLY A 357 -14.13 15.49 28.39
N ARG A 358 -13.13 14.68 28.06
CA ARG A 358 -12.54 13.64 28.95
C ARG A 358 -11.45 14.21 29.86
N GLY A 359 -11.12 15.50 29.76
CA GLY A 359 -10.01 16.11 30.50
C GLY A 359 -8.63 15.65 30.05
N LEU A 360 -8.52 15.16 28.81
CA LEU A 360 -7.27 14.71 28.21
C LEU A 360 -6.60 15.86 27.45
N PRO A 361 -5.27 15.99 27.53
CA PRO A 361 -4.57 16.99 26.72
C PRO A 361 -4.60 16.60 25.24
N ILE A 362 -4.82 17.59 24.40
CA ILE A 362 -4.88 17.47 22.95
C ILE A 362 -4.44 18.78 22.32
N ASP A 363 -3.65 18.69 21.27
CA ASP A 363 -3.35 19.84 20.40
C ASP A 363 -3.13 19.35 18.96
N SER A 364 -3.17 20.26 18.01
CA SER A 364 -2.74 20.00 16.65
C SER A 364 -1.42 20.72 16.38
N ARG A 365 -0.59 20.11 15.56
CA ARG A 365 0.70 20.65 15.16
C ARG A 365 0.84 20.77 13.65
N GLY A 366 1.96 21.36 13.21
CA GLY A 366 2.28 21.48 11.80
C GLY A 366 1.53 22.59 11.09
N SER A 367 1.06 22.32 9.88
CA SER A 367 0.46 23.31 8.99
C SER A 367 -0.88 23.84 9.47
N SER A 368 -1.62 23.08 10.30
CA SER A 368 -2.96 23.46 10.83
C SER A 368 -2.95 24.76 11.63
N SER A 369 -1.79 25.15 12.20
CA SER A 369 -1.59 26.44 12.88
C SER A 369 -1.76 27.65 11.94
N GLY A 370 -1.64 27.48 10.62
CA GLY A 370 -1.87 28.54 9.63
C GLY A 370 -3.35 28.78 9.30
N CYS A 371 -4.28 28.00 9.89
CA CYS A 371 -5.71 28.08 9.61
C CYS A 371 -6.48 28.73 10.77
N LEU A 372 -7.14 29.86 10.49
CA LEU A 372 -7.94 30.56 11.49
C LEU A 372 -9.20 29.78 11.88
N ILE A 373 -9.81 29.06 10.92
CA ILE A 373 -10.94 28.17 11.23
C ILE A 373 -10.52 27.09 12.22
N SER A 374 -9.34 26.46 12.05
CA SER A 374 -8.81 25.47 13.01
C SER A 374 -8.66 26.06 14.41
N TYR A 375 -8.20 27.30 14.52
CA TYR A 375 -8.13 28.02 15.80
C TYR A 375 -9.52 28.27 16.40
N LEU A 376 -10.49 28.76 15.60
CA LEU A 376 -11.86 29.02 16.08
C LEU A 376 -12.60 27.74 16.49
N LEU A 377 -12.27 26.61 15.90
CA LEU A 377 -12.86 25.31 16.23
C LEU A 377 -12.17 24.59 17.41
N ASP A 378 -11.18 25.24 18.04
CA ASP A 378 -10.33 24.65 19.09
C ASP A 378 -9.49 23.43 18.63
N ILE A 379 -9.29 23.27 17.33
CA ILE A 379 -8.41 22.26 16.75
C ILE A 379 -6.95 22.66 16.99
N SER A 380 -6.60 23.93 16.72
CA SER A 380 -5.28 24.50 17.01
C SER A 380 -5.34 25.48 18.18
N SER A 381 -4.31 25.50 19.01
CA SER A 381 -4.13 26.48 20.09
C SER A 381 -3.53 27.80 19.61
N ILE A 382 -3.00 27.89 18.38
CA ILE A 382 -2.28 29.04 17.84
C ILE A 382 -3.22 29.90 16.99
N ASP A 383 -3.28 31.19 17.30
CA ASP A 383 -3.94 32.20 16.46
C ASP A 383 -3.03 32.56 15.28
N PRO A 384 -3.40 32.25 14.02
CA PRO A 384 -2.52 32.49 12.87
C PRO A 384 -2.27 33.97 12.56
N LEU A 385 -3.13 34.88 13.01
CA LEU A 385 -2.94 36.32 12.82
C LEU A 385 -2.14 36.95 13.96
N MET A 386 -2.17 36.33 15.14
CA MET A 386 -1.39 36.75 16.31
C MET A 386 -0.71 35.51 16.97
N PRO A 387 0.24 34.88 16.29
CA PRO A 387 0.85 33.63 16.79
C PRO A 387 1.62 33.81 18.10
N ASP A 388 2.08 35.02 18.38
CA ASP A 388 2.66 35.42 19.66
C ASP A 388 1.84 36.53 20.30
N PRO A 389 0.98 36.23 21.30
CA PRO A 389 0.11 37.21 21.93
C PRO A 389 0.87 38.25 22.77
N THR A 390 2.17 38.09 22.97
CA THR A 390 3.01 39.07 23.70
C THR A 390 3.54 40.19 22.82
N LEU A 391 3.40 40.03 21.48
CA LEU A 391 3.88 40.97 20.48
C LEU A 391 2.72 41.68 19.79
N ASP A 392 2.97 42.91 19.31
CA ASP A 392 2.03 43.62 18.48
C ASP A 392 1.83 42.90 17.12
N TYR A 393 0.63 43.05 16.57
CA TYR A 393 0.31 42.52 15.24
C TYR A 393 1.25 43.08 14.17
N SER A 394 1.75 42.17 13.33
CA SER A 394 2.52 42.50 12.13
C SER A 394 2.22 41.47 11.07
N LYS A 395 2.00 41.90 9.81
CA LYS A 395 1.80 40.99 8.66
C LYS A 395 2.98 40.07 8.42
N ASP A 396 4.17 40.48 8.76
CA ASP A 396 5.39 39.67 8.61
C ASP A 396 5.46 38.49 9.61
N ARG A 397 4.59 38.50 10.64
CA ARG A 397 4.48 37.44 11.65
C ARG A 397 3.24 36.56 11.49
N GLU A 398 2.35 36.94 10.61
CA GLU A 398 1.17 36.17 10.27
C GLU A 398 1.55 34.79 9.70
N LEU A 399 0.86 33.74 10.14
CA LEU A 399 1.00 32.42 9.54
C LEU A 399 0.13 32.33 8.30
N PRO A 400 0.74 32.16 7.09
CA PRO A 400 -0.02 32.16 5.85
C PRO A 400 -0.87 30.88 5.72
N PHE A 401 -2.12 31.06 5.27
CA PHE A 401 -3.06 29.96 5.05
C PHE A 401 -2.57 28.98 3.98
N GLU A 402 -1.83 29.48 3.00
CA GLU A 402 -1.29 28.70 1.88
C GLU A 402 -0.31 27.61 2.30
N ARG A 403 0.29 27.72 3.50
CA ARG A 403 1.09 26.64 4.10
C ARG A 403 0.24 25.48 4.59
N PHE A 404 -1.01 25.74 4.95
CA PHE A 404 -1.98 24.74 5.40
C PHE A 404 -2.74 24.16 4.20
N TYR A 405 -3.27 25.01 3.31
CA TYR A 405 -4.07 24.59 2.18
C TYR A 405 -3.74 25.39 0.92
N ASN A 406 -3.32 24.71 -0.12
CA ASN A 406 -2.97 25.33 -1.40
C ASN A 406 -4.01 24.98 -2.46
N GLU A 407 -4.85 25.96 -2.80
CA GLU A 407 -5.89 25.82 -3.84
C GLU A 407 -5.33 25.42 -5.21
N GLY A 408 -4.10 25.82 -5.52
CA GLY A 408 -3.43 25.50 -6.80
C GLY A 408 -3.11 24.00 -7.00
N ARG A 409 -3.19 23.20 -5.94
CA ARG A 409 -3.03 21.72 -6.02
C ARG A 409 -4.34 21.01 -6.33
N ASN A 410 -5.47 21.70 -6.28
CA ASN A 410 -6.78 21.14 -6.56
C ASN A 410 -7.17 21.36 -8.01
N ASN A 411 -7.67 20.32 -8.64
CA ASN A 411 -8.34 20.39 -9.93
C ASN A 411 -9.75 19.78 -9.81
N ALA A 412 -10.55 19.85 -10.88
CA ALA A 412 -11.94 19.40 -10.88
C ALA A 412 -12.14 17.94 -10.46
N THR A 413 -11.09 17.11 -10.54
CA THR A 413 -11.13 15.67 -10.27
C THR A 413 -10.34 15.26 -9.02
N ASN A 414 -9.44 16.12 -8.52
CA ASN A 414 -8.54 15.78 -7.42
C ASN A 414 -8.57 16.90 -6.36
N VAL A 415 -9.27 16.64 -5.26
CA VAL A 415 -9.31 17.52 -4.07
C VAL A 415 -8.34 16.95 -3.05
N SER A 416 -7.20 17.60 -2.85
CA SER A 416 -6.27 17.28 -1.77
C SER A 416 -6.87 17.74 -0.45
N LEU A 417 -7.02 16.84 0.51
CA LEU A 417 -7.43 17.20 1.85
C LEU A 417 -6.27 17.85 2.62
N PRO A 418 -6.54 18.84 3.50
CA PRO A 418 -5.52 19.34 4.40
C PRO A 418 -5.14 18.28 5.44
N ASP A 419 -3.87 18.21 5.78
CA ASP A 419 -3.36 17.29 6.80
C ASP A 419 -3.45 17.95 8.18
N ILE A 420 -4.27 17.39 9.06
CA ILE A 420 -4.43 17.83 10.45
C ILE A 420 -3.96 16.72 11.38
N ASP A 421 -2.74 16.90 11.87
CA ASP A 421 -2.16 16.02 12.89
C ASP A 421 -2.75 16.36 14.27
N VAL A 422 -3.35 15.37 14.91
CA VAL A 422 -3.92 15.49 16.26
C VAL A 422 -3.05 14.71 17.24
N ASP A 423 -2.39 15.43 18.15
CA ASP A 423 -1.51 14.86 19.18
C ASP A 423 -2.28 14.56 20.45
N VAL A 424 -2.16 13.32 20.94
CA VAL A 424 -2.83 12.84 22.15
C VAL A 424 -1.85 12.02 23.02
N PRO A 425 -2.12 11.80 24.32
CA PRO A 425 -1.36 10.83 25.10
C PRO A 425 -1.50 9.42 24.50
N PRO A 426 -0.41 8.65 24.35
CA PRO A 426 -0.48 7.27 23.87
C PRO A 426 -1.47 6.39 24.61
N SER A 427 -1.62 6.56 25.93
CA SER A 427 -2.57 5.81 26.76
C SER A 427 -4.03 6.10 26.43
N ALA A 428 -4.34 7.29 25.92
CA ALA A 428 -5.71 7.70 25.57
C ALA A 428 -6.12 7.30 24.13
N ARG A 429 -5.14 7.05 23.24
CA ARG A 429 -5.38 6.81 21.82
C ARG A 429 -6.37 5.66 21.53
N PRO A 430 -6.32 4.48 22.20
CA PRO A 430 -7.28 3.40 21.96
C PRO A 430 -8.73 3.83 22.23
N GLU A 431 -8.98 4.54 23.35
CA GLU A 431 -10.31 5.06 23.71
C GLU A 431 -10.86 6.03 22.65
N ILE A 432 -9.99 6.87 22.09
CA ILE A 432 -10.36 7.83 21.05
C ILE A 432 -10.74 7.10 19.75
N ILE A 433 -9.98 6.08 19.38
CA ILE A 433 -10.29 5.25 18.20
C ILE A 433 -11.62 4.50 18.38
N ASP A 434 -11.87 3.96 19.56
CA ASP A 434 -13.14 3.31 19.87
C ASP A 434 -14.32 4.29 19.81
N TYR A 435 -14.14 5.53 20.28
CA TYR A 435 -15.13 6.58 20.12
C TYR A 435 -15.48 6.83 18.65
N ILE A 436 -14.45 6.96 17.80
CA ILE A 436 -14.63 7.21 16.37
C ILE A 436 -15.36 6.03 15.71
N ARG A 437 -14.99 4.78 16.04
CA ARG A 437 -15.63 3.58 15.52
C ARG A 437 -17.09 3.47 15.94
N ASN A 438 -17.39 3.74 17.20
CA ASN A 438 -18.76 3.72 17.72
C ASN A 438 -19.63 4.80 17.07
N LYS A 439 -19.03 5.94 16.70
CA LYS A 439 -19.77 7.05 16.12
C LYS A 439 -19.99 6.90 14.61
N TYR A 440 -18.96 6.49 13.87
CA TYR A 440 -18.98 6.44 12.39
C TYR A 440 -19.22 5.03 11.83
N GLY A 441 -19.22 4.00 12.69
CA GLY A 441 -19.41 2.60 12.34
C GLY A 441 -18.10 1.81 12.28
N HIS A 442 -18.11 0.61 12.84
CA HIS A 442 -16.93 -0.26 12.90
C HIS A 442 -16.44 -0.69 11.52
N GLU A 443 -17.32 -0.84 10.54
CA GLU A 443 -16.96 -1.19 9.15
C GLU A 443 -16.45 0.01 8.34
N ASN A 444 -16.65 1.22 8.84
CA ASN A 444 -16.31 2.48 8.17
C ASN A 444 -14.98 3.06 8.66
N VAL A 445 -14.35 2.43 9.67
CA VAL A 445 -13.15 2.97 10.34
C VAL A 445 -12.09 1.88 10.45
N ALA A 446 -10.93 2.11 9.83
CA ALA A 446 -9.81 1.18 9.92
C ALA A 446 -8.45 1.87 9.92
N HIS A 447 -7.46 1.19 10.48
CA HIS A 447 -6.06 1.54 10.34
C HIS A 447 -5.56 1.25 8.94
N ILE A 448 -4.42 1.85 8.59
CA ILE A 448 -3.73 1.71 7.32
C ILE A 448 -2.51 0.80 7.53
N ILE A 449 -2.23 -0.06 6.54
CA ILE A 449 -0.97 -0.80 6.50
C ILE A 449 0.20 0.16 6.20
N THR A 450 1.37 -0.20 6.68
CA THR A 450 2.64 0.39 6.25
C THR A 450 3.70 -0.69 6.11
N HIS A 451 4.72 -0.45 5.31
CA HIS A 451 5.80 -1.39 5.11
C HIS A 451 7.13 -0.79 5.56
N SER A 452 7.87 -1.56 6.35
CA SER A 452 9.28 -1.28 6.52
C SER A 452 10.00 -1.64 5.22
N ARG A 453 10.97 -0.82 4.83
CA ARG A 453 11.78 -1.03 3.63
C ARG A 453 13.22 -1.31 4.01
N PHE A 454 13.93 -2.02 3.15
CA PHE A 454 15.37 -2.15 3.27
C PHE A 454 16.01 -0.77 3.04
N LYS A 455 16.55 -0.16 4.10
CA LYS A 455 17.31 1.09 4.01
C LYS A 455 18.81 0.78 3.96
N GLY A 456 19.60 1.64 3.36
CA GLY A 456 21.02 1.42 3.06
C GLY A 456 21.83 0.61 4.07
N LYS A 457 21.92 1.08 5.33
CA LYS A 457 22.63 0.33 6.41
C LYS A 457 21.98 -1.02 6.71
N GLY A 458 20.63 -1.10 6.66
CA GLY A 458 19.87 -2.32 6.88
C GLY A 458 19.99 -3.30 5.72
N ALA A 459 19.93 -2.81 4.48
CA ALA A 459 20.11 -3.61 3.28
C ALA A 459 21.49 -4.27 3.24
N LEU A 460 22.55 -3.51 3.56
CA LEU A 460 23.91 -4.05 3.58
C LEU A 460 24.09 -5.13 4.67
N LYS A 461 23.52 -4.93 5.86
CA LYS A 461 23.58 -5.95 6.93
C LYS A 461 22.85 -7.24 6.53
N GLU A 462 21.69 -7.11 5.88
CA GLU A 462 20.93 -8.24 5.39
C GLU A 462 21.69 -8.98 4.30
N ALA A 463 22.30 -8.26 3.36
CA ALA A 463 23.13 -8.84 2.31
C ALA A 463 24.30 -9.66 2.87
N PHE A 464 24.99 -9.13 3.90
CA PHE A 464 26.05 -9.90 4.57
C PHE A 464 25.51 -11.17 5.23
N ARG A 465 24.35 -11.11 5.89
CA ARG A 465 23.71 -12.25 6.54
C ARG A 465 23.39 -13.37 5.54
N ILE A 466 22.89 -13.00 4.36
CA ILE A 466 22.45 -13.96 3.33
C ILE A 466 23.64 -14.55 2.57
N ILE A 467 24.59 -13.71 2.14
CA ILE A 467 25.69 -14.14 1.23
C ILE A 467 26.88 -14.72 2.00
N LYS A 468 27.15 -14.21 3.21
CA LYS A 468 28.31 -14.62 4.03
C LYS A 468 27.93 -15.11 5.43
N PRO A 469 27.00 -16.07 5.57
CA PRO A 469 26.47 -16.46 6.88
C PRO A 469 27.51 -17.12 7.80
N ALA A 470 28.57 -17.74 7.24
CA ALA A 470 29.61 -18.46 7.97
C ALA A 470 30.75 -17.54 8.50
N GLU A 471 30.79 -16.28 8.08
CA GLU A 471 31.79 -15.29 8.49
C GLU A 471 31.27 -14.45 9.67
N ASN A 472 32.12 -13.61 10.29
CA ASN A 472 31.72 -12.59 11.27
C ASN A 472 30.95 -11.45 10.57
N HIS A 473 29.92 -11.81 9.79
CA HIS A 473 29.18 -10.92 8.91
C HIS A 473 28.59 -9.71 9.65
N PHE A 474 28.12 -9.91 10.89
CA PHE A 474 27.54 -8.82 11.69
C PHE A 474 28.57 -7.77 12.08
N GLU A 475 29.78 -8.19 12.44
CA GLU A 475 30.88 -7.27 12.82
C GLU A 475 31.36 -6.49 11.60
N ILE A 476 31.62 -7.18 10.48
CA ILE A 476 32.04 -6.56 9.23
C ILE A 476 30.99 -5.57 8.73
N ALA A 477 29.72 -5.97 8.69
CA ALA A 477 28.63 -5.08 8.27
C ALA A 477 28.50 -3.86 9.17
N ASN A 478 28.69 -4.01 10.50
CA ASN A 478 28.66 -2.88 11.43
C ASN A 478 29.86 -1.94 11.25
N GLU A 479 31.06 -2.46 10.97
CA GLU A 479 32.23 -1.66 10.67
C GLU A 479 31.99 -0.79 9.42
N ILE A 480 31.51 -1.39 8.33
CA ILE A 480 31.24 -0.67 7.09
C ILE A 480 30.11 0.36 7.27
N THR A 481 29.00 -0.03 7.92
CA THR A 481 27.85 0.86 8.08
C THR A 481 28.09 2.05 9.02
N LYS A 482 29.11 2.01 9.89
CA LYS A 482 29.57 3.17 10.65
C LYS A 482 30.20 4.25 9.77
N LEU A 483 30.73 3.88 8.61
CA LEU A 483 31.31 4.81 7.65
C LEU A 483 30.27 5.51 6.78
N PHE A 484 29.04 4.98 6.73
CA PHE A 484 27.95 5.55 5.92
C PHE A 484 27.51 6.90 6.45
N VAL A 485 27.41 7.87 5.57
CA VAL A 485 26.71 9.14 5.84
C VAL A 485 25.22 8.84 6.04
N ASP A 486 24.61 9.53 7.00
CA ASP A 486 23.17 9.36 7.26
C ASP A 486 22.35 9.98 6.14
N GLU A 487 21.31 9.26 5.70
CA GLU A 487 20.41 9.65 4.61
C GLU A 487 19.85 11.08 4.77
N ALA A 488 19.52 11.46 6.01
CA ALA A 488 18.99 12.80 6.31
C ALA A 488 19.96 13.95 5.96
N LYS A 489 21.27 13.68 5.86
CA LYS A 489 22.29 14.69 5.52
C LYS A 489 22.47 14.90 4.02
N ILE A 490 22.02 13.95 3.23
CA ILE A 490 22.21 13.90 1.77
C ILE A 490 20.87 13.76 1.04
N SER A 491 19.75 13.99 1.74
CA SER A 491 18.40 13.79 1.20
C SER A 491 18.16 14.58 -0.08
N ASP A 492 18.55 15.84 -0.11
CA ASP A 492 18.32 16.73 -1.25
C ASP A 492 19.15 16.29 -2.47
N GLU A 493 20.42 15.93 -2.25
CA GLU A 493 21.30 15.40 -3.28
C GLU A 493 20.82 14.04 -3.82
N LEU A 494 20.31 13.17 -2.93
CA LEU A 494 19.71 11.89 -3.34
C LEU A 494 18.47 12.08 -4.21
N VAL A 495 17.63 13.07 -3.92
CA VAL A 495 16.46 13.41 -4.73
C VAL A 495 16.88 13.83 -6.14
N GLU A 496 17.87 14.72 -6.26
CA GLU A 496 18.39 15.16 -7.57
C GLU A 496 18.95 13.98 -8.38
N LEU A 497 19.76 13.11 -7.75
CA LEU A 497 20.33 11.94 -8.43
C LEU A 497 19.24 10.91 -8.83
N GLN A 498 18.17 10.81 -8.08
CA GLN A 498 17.04 9.92 -8.38
C GLN A 498 16.15 10.43 -9.51
N GLU A 499 16.19 11.71 -9.86
CA GLU A 499 15.54 12.23 -11.06
C GLU A 499 16.20 11.66 -12.34
N GLU A 500 17.52 11.44 -12.31
CA GLU A 500 18.29 10.86 -13.43
C GLU A 500 18.27 9.33 -13.40
N ASP A 501 18.49 8.73 -12.22
CA ASP A 501 18.48 7.26 -12.00
C ASP A 501 17.61 6.92 -10.77
N PRO A 502 16.34 6.56 -10.96
CA PRO A 502 15.43 6.21 -9.85
C PRO A 502 15.95 5.07 -8.94
N SER A 503 16.85 4.23 -9.46
CA SER A 503 17.48 3.14 -8.69
C SER A 503 18.66 3.60 -7.83
N TYR A 504 19.10 4.87 -7.96
CA TYR A 504 20.21 5.40 -7.18
C TYR A 504 19.83 5.51 -5.70
N GLY A 505 20.55 4.77 -4.85
CA GLY A 505 20.29 4.68 -3.43
C GLY A 505 21.47 5.18 -2.59
N ILE A 506 21.27 5.15 -1.25
CA ILE A 506 22.28 5.61 -0.29
C ILE A 506 23.53 4.72 -0.31
N ILE A 507 23.40 3.44 -0.64
CA ILE A 507 24.56 2.53 -0.74
C ILE A 507 25.47 2.98 -1.89
N ARG A 508 24.91 3.23 -3.07
CA ARG A 508 25.67 3.73 -4.23
C ARG A 508 26.31 5.08 -3.94
N TRP A 509 25.55 5.99 -3.34
CA TRP A 509 26.08 7.29 -2.95
C TRP A 509 27.32 7.15 -2.05
N ASN A 510 27.28 6.27 -1.02
CA ASN A 510 28.42 6.06 -0.13
C ASN A 510 29.61 5.38 -0.83
N ILE A 511 29.38 4.50 -1.81
CA ILE A 511 30.45 3.92 -2.63
C ILE A 511 31.15 5.00 -3.47
N ASP A 512 30.38 5.89 -4.08
CA ASP A 512 30.88 6.90 -5.01
C ASP A 512 31.60 8.03 -4.28
N ASN A 513 31.17 8.39 -3.07
CA ASN A 513 31.65 9.57 -2.35
C ASN A 513 32.60 9.25 -1.18
N ILE A 514 32.67 8.00 -0.70
CA ILE A 514 33.49 7.64 0.48
C ILE A 514 34.53 6.58 0.13
N GLN A 515 35.78 7.02 0.02
CA GLN A 515 36.89 6.15 -0.42
C GLN A 515 37.06 4.88 0.46
N SER A 516 36.80 4.97 1.78
CA SER A 516 36.86 3.81 2.67
C SER A 516 35.75 2.80 2.38
N VAL A 517 34.53 3.28 2.03
CA VAL A 517 33.42 2.41 1.63
C VAL A 517 33.71 1.75 0.28
N LYS A 518 34.31 2.49 -0.65
CA LYS A 518 34.70 1.97 -1.96
C LYS A 518 35.71 0.81 -1.85
N LYS A 519 36.66 0.89 -0.91
CA LYS A 519 37.57 -0.24 -0.65
C LYS A 519 36.85 -1.49 -0.18
N PHE A 520 35.86 -1.34 0.68
CA PHE A 520 35.02 -2.46 1.10
C PHE A 520 34.14 -2.99 -0.05
N TYR A 521 33.63 -2.11 -0.90
CA TYR A 521 32.91 -2.53 -2.11
C TYR A 521 33.78 -3.40 -3.01
N ASP A 522 35.04 -2.99 -3.27
CA ASP A 522 35.97 -3.78 -4.08
C ASP A 522 36.26 -5.16 -3.45
N GLN A 523 36.26 -5.26 -2.13
CA GLN A 523 36.49 -6.51 -1.40
C GLN A 523 35.24 -7.41 -1.33
N TYR A 524 34.06 -6.82 -1.18
CA TYR A 524 32.77 -7.52 -0.99
C TYR A 524 31.76 -7.18 -2.07
N LYS A 525 32.21 -7.11 -3.32
CA LYS A 525 31.41 -6.63 -4.46
C LYS A 525 30.04 -7.30 -4.55
N GLU A 526 30.00 -8.64 -4.48
CA GLU A 526 28.76 -9.42 -4.54
C GLU A 526 27.75 -9.02 -3.46
N VAL A 527 28.23 -8.78 -2.23
CA VAL A 527 27.36 -8.36 -1.11
C VAL A 527 26.78 -6.97 -1.33
N PHE A 528 27.60 -6.04 -1.83
CA PHE A 528 27.14 -4.69 -2.12
C PHE A 528 26.18 -4.64 -3.32
N ASP A 529 26.46 -5.38 -4.37
CA ASP A 529 25.59 -5.45 -5.55
C ASP A 529 24.21 -6.00 -5.17
N PHE A 530 24.17 -7.04 -4.32
CA PHE A 530 22.93 -7.54 -3.75
C PHE A 530 22.23 -6.50 -2.85
N ALA A 531 22.98 -5.83 -1.96
CA ALA A 531 22.43 -4.81 -1.08
C ALA A 531 21.81 -3.64 -1.84
N ILE A 532 22.46 -3.18 -2.92
CA ILE A 532 21.94 -2.14 -3.81
C ILE A 532 20.62 -2.58 -4.43
N ARG A 533 20.51 -3.84 -4.85
CA ARG A 533 19.32 -4.37 -5.52
C ARG A 533 18.12 -4.47 -4.60
N ILE A 534 18.34 -4.84 -3.32
CA ILE A 534 17.26 -4.95 -2.34
C ILE A 534 16.94 -3.60 -1.66
N GLU A 535 17.79 -2.60 -1.79
CA GLU A 535 17.57 -1.28 -1.19
C GLU A 535 16.24 -0.69 -1.68
N LYS A 536 15.44 -0.14 -0.78
CA LYS A 536 14.08 0.39 -0.97
C LYS A 536 12.97 -0.66 -1.13
N LEU A 537 13.27 -1.93 -1.38
CA LEU A 537 12.23 -2.96 -1.47
C LEU A 537 11.47 -3.09 -0.13
N PRO A 538 10.18 -3.37 -0.15
CA PRO A 538 9.41 -3.63 1.07
C PRO A 538 9.93 -4.92 1.74
N LYS A 539 10.04 -4.88 3.08
CA LYS A 539 10.55 -5.99 3.88
C LYS A 539 9.47 -6.65 4.73
N ASN A 540 8.78 -5.88 5.55
CA ASN A 540 7.79 -6.40 6.47
C ASN A 540 6.56 -5.50 6.49
N GLU A 541 5.40 -6.13 6.68
CA GLU A 541 4.14 -5.46 6.94
C GLU A 541 4.05 -4.94 8.37
N SER A 542 3.48 -3.79 8.57
CA SER A 542 3.19 -3.18 9.87
C SER A 542 1.92 -2.33 9.80
N VAL A 543 1.53 -1.75 10.91
CA VAL A 543 0.39 -0.83 11.00
C VAL A 543 0.90 0.59 11.12
N HIS A 544 0.32 1.51 10.34
CA HIS A 544 0.65 2.93 10.42
C HIS A 544 0.36 3.48 11.82
N ALA A 545 1.33 4.19 12.38
CA ALA A 545 1.27 4.60 13.80
C ALA A 545 0.12 5.57 14.12
N ALA A 546 -0.20 6.48 13.21
CA ALA A 546 -1.18 7.55 13.42
C ALA A 546 -2.43 7.39 12.55
N GLY A 547 -2.28 7.01 11.29
CA GLY A 547 -3.31 7.05 10.26
C GLY A 547 -4.53 6.18 10.54
N LEU A 548 -5.69 6.81 10.50
CA LEU A 548 -6.99 6.18 10.59
C LEU A 548 -7.85 6.67 9.42
N ILE A 549 -8.45 5.75 8.68
CA ILE A 549 -9.42 6.12 7.64
C ILE A 549 -10.81 6.06 8.21
N VAL A 550 -11.59 7.11 7.93
CA VAL A 550 -13.01 7.17 8.25
C VAL A 550 -13.77 7.42 6.95
N SER A 551 -14.76 6.59 6.63
CA SER A 551 -15.51 6.62 5.38
C SER A 551 -17.01 6.78 5.62
N ASP A 552 -17.71 7.28 4.61
CA ASP A 552 -19.18 7.36 4.57
C ASP A 552 -19.88 6.01 4.34
N ARG A 553 -19.08 4.97 4.02
CA ARG A 553 -19.54 3.62 3.65
C ARG A 553 -18.56 2.56 4.14
N PRO A 554 -18.96 1.27 4.17
CA PRO A 554 -18.06 0.19 4.55
C PRO A 554 -16.78 0.16 3.70
N LEU A 555 -15.63 0.18 4.36
CA LEU A 555 -14.31 0.30 3.74
C LEU A 555 -14.00 -0.86 2.79
N LYS A 556 -14.49 -2.07 3.07
CA LYS A 556 -14.35 -3.27 2.21
C LYS A 556 -14.93 -3.10 0.80
N ASN A 557 -15.82 -2.12 0.59
CA ASN A 557 -16.42 -1.85 -0.72
C ASN A 557 -15.53 -0.98 -1.62
N SER A 558 -14.50 -0.35 -1.04
CA SER A 558 -13.65 0.62 -1.73
C SER A 558 -12.16 0.31 -1.62
N PHE A 559 -11.75 -0.43 -0.59
CA PHE A 559 -10.35 -0.72 -0.29
C PHE A 559 -10.12 -2.23 -0.09
N PRO A 560 -8.98 -2.77 -0.56
CA PRO A 560 -8.55 -4.09 -0.14
C PRO A 560 -8.26 -4.08 1.36
N MET A 561 -8.70 -5.14 2.05
CA MET A 561 -8.56 -5.28 3.49
C MET A 561 -7.71 -6.50 3.82
N THR A 562 -6.93 -6.43 4.88
CA THR A 562 -6.15 -7.56 5.41
C THR A 562 -6.27 -7.66 6.93
N TYR A 563 -6.17 -8.86 7.47
CA TYR A 563 -6.09 -9.08 8.90
C TYR A 563 -4.71 -8.67 9.45
N SER A 564 -4.71 -7.88 10.52
CA SER A 564 -3.52 -7.51 11.26
C SER A 564 -3.41 -8.31 12.56
N PRO A 565 -2.44 -9.23 12.70
CA PRO A 565 -2.22 -9.94 13.95
C PRO A 565 -1.89 -9.03 15.13
N LYS A 566 -1.22 -7.90 14.87
CA LYS A 566 -0.84 -6.91 15.89
C LYS A 566 -2.03 -6.24 16.55
N LEU A 567 -3.09 -6.00 15.80
CA LEU A 567 -4.29 -5.30 16.29
C LEU A 567 -5.49 -6.25 16.48
N ASP A 568 -5.39 -7.51 16.05
CA ASP A 568 -6.47 -8.50 15.98
C ASP A 568 -7.73 -7.96 15.26
N GLN A 569 -7.53 -7.27 14.12
CA GLN A 569 -8.61 -6.67 13.33
C GLN A 569 -8.25 -6.51 11.87
N MET A 570 -9.26 -6.22 11.03
CA MET A 570 -9.06 -5.87 9.62
C MET A 570 -8.50 -4.45 9.51
N ILE A 571 -7.50 -4.28 8.63
CA ILE A 571 -6.90 -2.99 8.27
C ILE A 571 -6.92 -2.83 6.75
N ILE A 572 -6.76 -1.60 6.26
CA ILE A 572 -6.64 -1.32 4.83
C ILE A 572 -5.27 -1.82 4.32
N ASP A 573 -5.29 -2.63 3.27
CA ASP A 573 -4.12 -3.29 2.68
C ASP A 573 -3.44 -2.44 1.57
N VAL A 574 -3.47 -1.11 1.72
CA VAL A 574 -2.84 -0.13 0.83
C VAL A 574 -2.20 0.96 1.67
N GLU A 575 -1.03 1.49 1.25
CA GLU A 575 -0.32 2.55 1.97
C GLU A 575 -1.04 3.90 1.90
N GLY A 576 -0.80 4.79 2.89
CA GLY A 576 -1.57 6.02 3.12
C GLY A 576 -1.77 6.92 1.90
N VAL A 577 -0.71 7.21 1.14
CA VAL A 577 -0.77 8.07 -0.06
C VAL A 577 -1.65 7.46 -1.17
N ASP A 578 -1.66 6.13 -1.25
CA ASP A 578 -2.45 5.41 -2.24
C ASP A 578 -3.91 5.25 -1.79
N VAL A 579 -4.16 5.20 -0.47
CA VAL A 579 -5.52 5.24 0.10
C VAL A 579 -6.21 6.56 -0.25
N GLU A 580 -5.52 7.69 -0.17
CA GLU A 580 -6.06 9.00 -0.54
C GLU A 580 -6.42 9.07 -2.02
N PHE A 581 -5.60 8.49 -2.90
CA PHE A 581 -5.90 8.37 -4.33
C PHE A 581 -7.17 7.57 -4.61
N LEU A 582 -7.45 6.58 -3.79
CA LEU A 582 -8.67 5.77 -3.85
C LEU A 582 -9.86 6.41 -3.11
N GLY A 583 -9.76 7.69 -2.72
CA GLY A 583 -10.80 8.45 -2.05
C GLY A 583 -10.86 8.28 -0.53
N GLY A 584 -9.87 7.66 0.09
CA GLY A 584 -9.82 7.53 1.55
C GLY A 584 -9.56 8.87 2.24
N VAL A 585 -10.28 9.12 3.31
CA VAL A 585 -10.12 10.31 4.14
C VAL A 585 -9.33 9.96 5.39
N LYS A 586 -8.09 10.42 5.45
CA LYS A 586 -7.14 10.11 6.52
C LYS A 586 -7.28 11.10 7.68
N PHE A 587 -7.28 10.57 8.89
CA PHE A 587 -7.20 11.31 10.14
C PHE A 587 -5.98 10.83 10.92
N ASP A 588 -5.05 11.73 11.23
CA ASP A 588 -3.84 11.39 11.96
C ASP A 588 -4.01 11.66 13.45
N ILE A 589 -4.11 10.58 14.23
CA ILE A 589 -4.20 10.61 15.69
C ILE A 589 -2.92 10.03 16.25
N LEU A 590 -2.00 10.89 16.66
CA LEU A 590 -0.66 10.50 17.05
C LEU A 590 -0.49 10.46 18.55
N GLY A 591 -0.03 9.32 19.07
CA GLY A 591 0.39 9.18 20.47
C GLY A 591 1.75 9.83 20.71
N VAL A 592 1.81 10.92 21.49
CA VAL A 592 3.04 11.69 21.77
C VAL A 592 3.51 11.45 23.20
N ALA A 593 4.68 10.83 23.35
CA ALA A 593 5.23 10.48 24.66
C ALA A 593 5.49 11.68 25.59
N ALA A 594 5.84 12.84 25.04
CA ALA A 594 6.01 14.07 25.83
C ALA A 594 4.68 14.54 26.42
N LEU A 595 3.59 14.43 25.65
CA LEU A 595 2.24 14.78 26.10
C LEU A 595 1.73 13.83 27.19
N GLU A 596 2.05 12.53 27.07
CA GLU A 596 1.79 11.55 28.12
C GLU A 596 2.48 11.90 29.45
N LYS A 597 3.77 12.26 29.39
CA LYS A 597 4.52 12.67 30.59
C LYS A 597 3.93 13.92 31.24
N ALA A 598 3.58 14.93 30.44
CA ALA A 598 2.95 16.15 30.94
C ALA A 598 1.61 15.83 31.63
N TYR A 599 0.78 14.99 31.02
CA TYR A 599 -0.50 14.55 31.56
C TYR A 599 -0.35 13.78 32.87
N GLN A 600 0.63 12.90 32.96
CA GLN A 600 0.92 12.15 34.20
C GLN A 600 1.38 13.08 35.33
N ILE A 601 2.26 14.05 35.03
CA ILE A 601 2.71 15.04 36.01
C ILE A 601 1.54 15.87 36.53
N GLU A 602 0.67 16.36 35.65
CA GLU A 602 -0.52 17.13 36.04
C GLU A 602 -1.45 16.33 36.94
N ARG A 603 -1.70 15.05 36.62
CA ARG A 603 -2.48 14.15 37.48
C ARG A 603 -1.86 14.00 38.85
N MET A 604 -0.56 13.76 38.94
CA MET A 604 0.16 13.58 40.22
C MET A 604 0.10 14.85 41.06
N ILE A 605 0.18 16.04 40.47
CA ILE A 605 0.03 17.32 41.17
C ILE A 605 -1.40 17.46 41.68
N ASN A 606 -2.41 17.22 40.87
CA ASN A 606 -3.82 17.33 41.23
C ASN A 606 -4.22 16.33 42.31
N GLU A 607 -3.69 15.11 42.27
CA GLU A 607 -3.89 14.10 43.33
C GLU A 607 -3.27 14.54 44.66
N LYS A 608 -2.05 15.10 44.64
CA LYS A 608 -1.38 15.64 45.85
C LYS A 608 -2.14 16.83 46.42
N LEU A 609 -2.64 17.75 45.59
CA LEU A 609 -3.43 18.89 46.03
C LEU A 609 -4.72 18.45 46.74
N LYS A 610 -5.43 17.46 46.20
CA LYS A 610 -6.59 16.85 46.86
C LYS A 610 -6.24 16.26 48.24
N PHE A 611 -5.11 15.55 48.36
CA PHE A 611 -4.65 15.03 49.65
C PHE A 611 -4.35 16.15 50.68
N VAL A 612 -3.84 17.27 50.23
CA VAL A 612 -3.59 18.44 51.10
C VAL A 612 -4.90 19.10 51.54
N GLU A 613 -5.91 19.16 50.68
CA GLU A 613 -7.23 19.67 51.04
C GLU A 613 -7.98 18.75 52.03
N TYR A 614 -7.91 17.41 51.85
CA TYR A 614 -8.51 16.45 52.79
C TYR A 614 -7.75 16.28 54.11
N GLY A 615 -6.47 16.65 54.17
CA GLY A 615 -5.63 16.61 55.38
C GLY A 615 -5.72 17.86 56.26
N ARG A 616 -6.59 18.82 55.94
CA ARG A 616 -6.86 20.05 56.69
C ARG A 616 -8.24 20.07 57.38
N ILE A 617 -8.87 18.93 57.53
CA ILE A 617 -10.07 18.79 58.37
C ILE A 617 -9.69 18.21 59.71
#